data_d6cd7c6e9e9f60cb6a9699cd905b9352
#
_entry.id   d6cd7c6e9e9f60cb6a9699cd905b9352
#
_cell.length_a   1.000
_cell.length_b   1.000
_cell.length_c   1.000
_cell.angle_alpha   90.00
_cell.angle_beta   90.00
_cell.angle_gamma   90.00
#
_symmetry.space_group_name_H-M   'P 1'
#
loop_
_entity.id
_entity.type
_entity.pdbx_description
1 polymer ?
#
loop_
_entity_poly.entity_id
_entity_poly.type
_entity_poly.pdbx_seq_one_letter_code
_entity_poly.pdbx_strand_id
1 'polypeptide(L)'
;MFFTVSLYLSLAIFTVGLLYKASTWFRYNVGIEGRDISVSTRVAAATRGIIAALLSSKILTLLKVFVLDGVFQARTLREDAFRWIIHMCIYGGFMVLLLMHALSKFTTAILFTDYYPTVNPFLFLRDLSAILVIAGVALAVYRRFARKGWRPATNAMDLYAIVILAVIMISGIMLEGAKILSNTVFQSMVQDYMVQPDEEQIRALSSYWVEDFGLVAPGLKEPFDPKILQEGKTIHEMSCMQCHSRPQWAPASYAVSRLMKPVAEELDRANLPSVLWHLHFLACFLGLAYLPFSKMFHIFAGPLSLMANAVMERGVSAPANLATKQILELDACVHCGACTRRCSVAVAFKEIPNVNILPSEKIASLKALAAGKNLSSRELRTIQQGLFLCTNCNRCTMVCPVGINLRDLWFSVREALLQRSLPEPLLLSPVSLYRGLMQESLDQGQYRSPISLVRDIFAADGDRRTEQEMSIPFELGEITLLTTLNASIQANSFSRCYGCMTCSNACPVARNYNRPEEVLGLLPHQLMHAIGFRQWDLVFSSMMLWDCLGCYQCQENCPQNVRVADILYELKGLAVSRADEKFA
;
A
#
# COMPACT_ATOMS: atom_id res chain seq x y z
N MET A 1 19.76 13.35 -32.51
CA MET A 1 18.54 14.18 -32.53
C MET A 1 17.32 13.45 -31.95
N PHE A 2 16.92 12.30 -32.45
CA PHE A 2 15.72 11.55 -31.99
C PHE A 2 15.73 11.23 -30.48
N PHE A 3 16.82 10.68 -29.93
CA PHE A 3 16.99 10.41 -28.50
C PHE A 3 16.76 11.66 -27.63
N THR A 4 17.41 12.78 -27.99
CA THR A 4 17.34 14.02 -27.21
C THR A 4 15.93 14.62 -27.20
N VAL A 5 15.25 14.60 -28.35
CA VAL A 5 13.85 15.05 -28.47
C VAL A 5 12.92 14.16 -27.62
N SER A 6 13.08 12.84 -27.72
CA SER A 6 12.28 11.89 -26.96
C SER A 6 12.50 12.03 -25.44
N LEU A 7 13.73 12.29 -25.00
CA LEU A 7 14.07 12.55 -23.60
C LEU A 7 13.37 13.82 -23.07
N TYR A 8 13.51 14.93 -23.78
CA TYR A 8 12.89 16.19 -23.33
C TYR A 8 11.36 16.12 -23.35
N LEU A 9 10.77 15.45 -24.35
CA LEU A 9 9.32 15.22 -24.39
C LEU A 9 8.86 14.39 -23.19
N SER A 10 9.58 13.32 -22.89
CA SER A 10 9.30 12.45 -21.75
C SER A 10 9.41 13.20 -20.40
N LEU A 11 10.45 14.00 -20.23
CA LEU A 11 10.64 14.84 -19.04
C LEU A 11 9.54 15.91 -18.92
N ALA A 12 9.14 16.53 -20.03
CA ALA A 12 8.04 17.50 -20.03
C ALA A 12 6.72 16.85 -19.58
N ILE A 13 6.36 15.70 -20.16
CA ILE A 13 5.14 14.95 -19.77
C ILE A 13 5.22 14.54 -18.29
N PHE A 14 6.36 14.02 -17.84
CA PHE A 14 6.59 13.65 -16.45
C PHE A 14 6.40 14.85 -15.50
N THR A 15 7.04 15.97 -15.79
CA THR A 15 6.97 17.18 -14.94
C THR A 15 5.55 17.74 -14.89
N VAL A 16 4.89 17.88 -16.04
CA VAL A 16 3.49 18.32 -16.10
C VAL A 16 2.57 17.34 -15.35
N GLY A 17 2.82 16.03 -15.49
CA GLY A 17 2.10 14.99 -14.78
C GLY A 17 2.26 15.08 -13.25
N LEU A 18 3.49 15.32 -12.76
CA LEU A 18 3.75 15.53 -11.34
C LEU A 18 3.03 16.79 -10.80
N LEU A 19 3.12 17.91 -11.52
CA LEU A 19 2.45 19.15 -11.14
C LEU A 19 0.93 18.98 -11.13
N TYR A 20 0.39 18.29 -12.15
CA TYR A 20 -1.02 17.96 -12.20
C TYR A 20 -1.44 17.13 -10.98
N LYS A 21 -0.72 16.06 -10.66
CA LYS A 21 -0.99 15.21 -9.49
C LYS A 21 -0.90 15.99 -8.18
N ALA A 22 0.16 16.75 -7.98
CA ALA A 22 0.30 17.59 -6.79
C ALA A 22 -0.86 18.59 -6.68
N SER A 23 -1.29 19.18 -7.79
CA SER A 23 -2.44 20.11 -7.79
C SER A 23 -3.75 19.44 -7.37
N THR A 24 -3.95 18.14 -7.67
CA THR A 24 -5.16 17.42 -7.24
C THR A 24 -5.24 17.27 -5.73
N TRP A 25 -4.10 17.19 -5.02
CA TRP A 25 -4.09 17.10 -3.55
C TRP A 25 -4.71 18.34 -2.87
N PHE A 26 -4.66 19.49 -3.53
CA PHE A 26 -5.22 20.73 -3.01
C PHE A 26 -6.63 21.03 -3.54
N ARG A 27 -7.00 20.48 -4.71
CA ARG A 27 -8.30 20.74 -5.35
C ARG A 27 -9.38 19.74 -4.98
N TYR A 28 -9.00 18.46 -4.78
CA TYR A 28 -9.96 17.41 -4.48
C TYR A 28 -10.29 17.35 -2.99
N ASN A 29 -11.48 16.86 -2.68
CA ASN A 29 -11.93 16.65 -1.32
C ASN A 29 -12.73 15.35 -1.22
N VAL A 30 -12.48 14.57 -0.16
CA VAL A 30 -13.18 13.30 0.07
C VAL A 30 -13.90 13.27 1.42
N GLY A 31 -13.35 13.94 2.42
CA GLY A 31 -13.83 13.93 3.79
C GLY A 31 -14.41 15.26 4.25
N ILE A 32 -14.79 15.32 5.51
CA ILE A 32 -15.39 16.49 6.13
C ILE A 32 -14.40 17.66 6.28
N GLU A 33 -13.13 17.37 6.50
CA GLU A 33 -12.11 18.36 6.83
C GLU A 33 -11.82 19.35 5.71
N GLY A 34 -12.09 18.96 4.45
CA GLY A 34 -11.88 19.83 3.29
C GLY A 34 -13.09 20.63 2.86
N ARG A 35 -14.21 20.52 3.57
CA ARG A 35 -15.42 21.24 3.22
C ARG A 35 -15.23 22.74 3.43
N ASP A 36 -15.63 23.54 2.43
CA ASP A 36 -15.60 25.00 2.44
C ASP A 36 -14.18 25.63 2.60
N ILE A 37 -13.11 24.84 2.38
CA ILE A 37 -11.73 25.33 2.44
C ILE A 37 -11.20 25.57 1.02
N SER A 38 -10.78 26.81 0.76
CA SER A 38 -10.23 27.20 -0.54
C SER A 38 -8.88 26.53 -0.85
N VAL A 39 -8.56 26.38 -2.12
CA VAL A 39 -7.27 25.83 -2.59
C VAL A 39 -6.09 26.64 -2.05
N SER A 40 -6.20 27.97 -2.08
CA SER A 40 -5.14 28.87 -1.58
C SER A 40 -4.88 28.69 -0.09
N THR A 41 -5.95 28.52 0.71
CA THR A 41 -5.84 28.23 2.14
C THR A 41 -5.15 26.88 2.38
N ARG A 42 -5.46 25.84 1.59
CA ARG A 42 -4.81 24.52 1.71
C ARG A 42 -3.34 24.57 1.33
N VAL A 43 -2.97 25.29 0.27
CA VAL A 43 -1.57 25.49 -0.12
C VAL A 43 -0.81 26.25 0.97
N ALA A 44 -1.36 27.37 1.45
CA ALA A 44 -0.72 28.16 2.51
C ALA A 44 -0.56 27.37 3.83
N ALA A 45 -1.57 26.58 4.20
CA ALA A 45 -1.50 25.72 5.38
C ALA A 45 -0.43 24.63 5.22
N ALA A 46 -0.35 23.97 4.06
CA ALA A 46 0.65 22.95 3.77
C ALA A 46 2.07 23.54 3.81
N THR A 47 2.30 24.69 3.17
CA THR A 47 3.60 25.36 3.18
C THR A 47 4.03 25.70 4.60
N ARG A 48 3.15 26.32 5.39
CA ARG A 48 3.44 26.63 6.81
C ARG A 48 3.71 25.36 7.63
N GLY A 49 2.90 24.30 7.42
CA GLY A 49 3.07 23.02 8.11
C GLY A 49 4.40 22.35 7.79
N ILE A 50 4.81 22.34 6.53
CA ILE A 50 6.11 21.79 6.07
C ILE A 50 7.27 22.58 6.69
N ILE A 51 7.25 23.91 6.60
CA ILE A 51 8.30 24.76 7.19
C ILE A 51 8.40 24.53 8.71
N ALA A 52 7.27 24.54 9.41
CA ALA A 52 7.24 24.28 10.85
C ALA A 52 7.76 22.88 11.22
N ALA A 53 7.47 21.85 10.44
CA ALA A 53 7.98 20.51 10.67
C ALA A 53 9.50 20.42 10.44
N LEU A 54 10.01 21.07 9.39
CA LEU A 54 11.44 21.08 9.05
C LEU A 54 12.27 21.88 10.06
N LEU A 55 11.71 22.95 10.63
CA LEU A 55 12.37 23.81 11.63
C LEU A 55 12.16 23.35 13.08
N SER A 56 11.53 22.20 13.31
CA SER A 56 11.29 21.65 14.64
C SER A 56 11.97 20.29 14.84
N SER A 57 11.92 19.77 16.08
CA SER A 57 12.41 18.41 16.39
C SER A 57 11.72 17.30 15.58
N LYS A 58 10.60 17.60 14.92
CA LYS A 58 9.89 16.68 14.01
C LYS A 58 10.75 16.26 12.81
N ILE A 59 11.77 17.05 12.44
CA ILE A 59 12.70 16.68 11.35
C ILE A 59 13.38 15.33 11.61
N LEU A 60 13.75 15.03 12.86
CA LEU A 60 14.34 13.73 13.20
C LEU A 60 13.35 12.59 13.02
N THR A 61 12.07 12.81 13.36
CA THR A 61 11.00 11.83 13.13
C THR A 61 10.78 11.62 11.63
N LEU A 62 10.77 12.69 10.85
CA LEU A 62 10.63 12.63 9.39
C LEU A 62 11.78 11.84 8.76
N LEU A 63 13.03 12.12 9.15
CA LEU A 63 14.22 11.41 8.67
C LEU A 63 14.16 9.92 9.07
N LYS A 64 13.84 9.63 10.33
CA LYS A 64 13.69 8.24 10.81
C LYS A 64 12.64 7.48 10.00
N VAL A 65 11.47 8.06 9.80
CA VAL A 65 10.38 7.41 9.04
C VAL A 65 10.73 7.28 7.57
N PHE A 66 11.32 8.31 6.97
CA PHE A 66 11.80 8.24 5.58
C PHE A 66 12.80 7.09 5.38
N VAL A 67 13.79 6.97 6.26
CA VAL A 67 14.80 5.92 6.14
C VAL A 67 14.23 4.55 6.46
N LEU A 68 13.57 4.38 7.62
CA LEU A 68 13.11 3.06 8.06
C LEU A 68 11.89 2.55 7.27
N ASP A 69 10.88 3.38 7.09
CA ASP A 69 9.63 2.97 6.49
C ASP A 69 9.56 3.28 4.98
N GLY A 70 10.25 4.34 4.51
CA GLY A 70 10.34 4.69 3.10
C GLY A 70 11.39 3.88 2.36
N VAL A 71 12.67 3.96 2.78
CA VAL A 71 13.80 3.29 2.08
C VAL A 71 13.85 1.81 2.43
N PHE A 72 13.94 1.44 3.71
CA PHE A 72 14.04 0.03 4.14
C PHE A 72 12.70 -0.68 4.24
N GLN A 73 11.58 0.03 4.16
CA GLN A 73 10.22 -0.50 4.16
C GLN A 73 9.92 -1.44 5.34
N ALA A 74 10.34 -1.03 6.53
CA ALA A 74 10.22 -1.82 7.76
C ALA A 74 8.78 -2.29 8.06
N ARG A 75 7.77 -1.51 7.69
CA ARG A 75 6.34 -1.90 7.81
C ARG A 75 6.01 -3.10 6.92
N THR A 76 6.53 -3.12 5.69
CA THR A 76 6.32 -4.26 4.77
C THR A 76 7.02 -5.51 5.30
N LEU A 77 8.24 -5.37 5.83
CA LEU A 77 9.00 -6.48 6.42
C LEU A 77 8.27 -7.13 7.61
N ARG A 78 7.73 -6.31 8.52
CA ARG A 78 6.98 -6.79 9.70
C ARG A 78 5.69 -7.52 9.33
N GLU A 79 5.03 -7.12 8.24
CA GLU A 79 3.75 -7.73 7.82
C GLU A 79 3.96 -8.99 6.95
N ASP A 80 4.90 -8.96 6.01
CA ASP A 80 5.13 -10.05 5.05
C ASP A 80 6.57 -9.99 4.51
N ALA A 81 7.48 -10.75 5.11
CA ALA A 81 8.90 -10.78 4.74
C ALA A 81 9.11 -11.23 3.28
N PHE A 82 8.33 -12.19 2.77
CA PHE A 82 8.46 -12.63 1.39
C PHE A 82 8.10 -11.52 0.40
N ARG A 83 7.06 -10.78 0.69
CA ARG A 83 6.68 -9.60 -0.08
C ARG A 83 7.73 -8.51 -0.01
N TRP A 84 8.35 -8.30 1.16
CA TRP A 84 9.43 -7.35 1.34
C TRP A 84 10.64 -7.72 0.48
N ILE A 85 11.07 -8.98 0.49
CA ILE A 85 12.17 -9.48 -0.36
C ILE A 85 11.89 -9.19 -1.84
N ILE A 86 10.70 -9.57 -2.35
CA ILE A 86 10.30 -9.30 -3.74
C ILE A 86 10.42 -7.81 -4.06
N HIS A 87 9.89 -6.96 -3.19
CA HIS A 87 9.88 -5.53 -3.42
C HIS A 87 11.28 -4.92 -3.31
N MET A 88 12.11 -5.38 -2.37
CA MET A 88 13.50 -4.92 -2.23
C MET A 88 14.37 -5.35 -3.40
N CYS A 89 14.18 -6.54 -3.97
CA CYS A 89 14.85 -6.95 -5.20
C CYS A 89 14.52 -6.00 -6.36
N ILE A 90 13.22 -5.68 -6.56
CA ILE A 90 12.79 -4.76 -7.62
C ILE A 90 13.28 -3.34 -7.32
N TYR A 91 12.96 -2.82 -6.15
CA TYR A 91 13.24 -1.44 -5.77
C TYR A 91 14.75 -1.17 -5.63
N GLY A 92 15.45 -2.00 -4.87
CA GLY A 92 16.88 -1.84 -4.62
C GLY A 92 17.70 -1.98 -5.90
N GLY A 93 17.45 -3.04 -6.69
CA GLY A 93 18.12 -3.23 -7.98
C GLY A 93 17.83 -2.10 -8.96
N PHE A 94 16.57 -1.66 -9.06
CA PHE A 94 16.21 -0.53 -9.92
C PHE A 94 16.85 0.79 -9.49
N MET A 95 16.90 1.08 -8.18
CA MET A 95 17.54 2.31 -7.66
C MET A 95 19.04 2.33 -7.94
N VAL A 96 19.72 1.20 -7.77
CA VAL A 96 21.15 1.10 -8.12
C VAL A 96 21.36 1.35 -9.62
N LEU A 97 20.55 0.74 -10.48
CA LEU A 97 20.59 0.98 -11.93
C LEU A 97 20.28 2.44 -12.29
N LEU A 98 19.28 3.04 -11.66
CA LEU A 98 18.92 4.44 -11.89
C LEU A 98 20.11 5.36 -11.57
N LEU A 99 20.76 5.18 -10.43
CA LEU A 99 21.88 6.01 -9.98
C LEU A 99 23.16 5.74 -10.80
N MET A 100 23.48 4.49 -11.08
CA MET A 100 24.73 4.12 -11.74
C MET A 100 24.65 4.16 -13.27
N HIS A 101 23.45 4.17 -13.85
CA HIS A 101 23.29 4.12 -15.31
C HIS A 101 22.59 5.37 -15.84
N ALA A 102 21.31 5.60 -15.48
CA ALA A 102 20.53 6.71 -16.03
C ALA A 102 20.97 8.08 -15.49
N LEU A 103 21.31 8.16 -14.22
CA LEU A 103 21.72 9.40 -13.53
C LEU A 103 23.24 9.47 -13.25
N SER A 104 24.04 8.61 -13.89
CA SER A 104 25.47 8.47 -13.60
C SER A 104 26.24 9.80 -13.59
N LYS A 105 25.95 10.69 -14.53
CA LYS A 105 26.58 12.03 -14.60
C LYS A 105 26.31 12.90 -13.38
N PHE A 106 25.19 12.71 -12.71
CA PHE A 106 24.77 13.51 -11.55
C PHE A 106 25.04 12.83 -10.21
N THR A 107 25.46 11.58 -10.22
CA THR A 107 25.64 10.75 -9.03
C THR A 107 27.00 10.05 -9.05
N THR A 108 27.12 8.93 -9.73
CA THR A 108 28.29 8.03 -9.67
C THR A 108 29.55 8.70 -10.21
N ALA A 109 29.44 9.49 -11.30
CA ALA A 109 30.56 10.20 -11.87
C ALA A 109 31.06 11.39 -11.01
N ILE A 110 30.23 11.91 -10.10
CA ILE A 110 30.65 12.91 -9.11
C ILE A 110 31.40 12.26 -7.94
N LEU A 111 30.97 11.05 -7.55
CA LEU A 111 31.55 10.31 -6.43
C LEU A 111 32.85 9.58 -6.81
N PHE A 112 32.98 9.18 -8.08
CA PHE A 112 34.12 8.42 -8.61
C PHE A 112 34.63 9.12 -9.86
N THR A 113 35.80 9.71 -9.78
CA THR A 113 36.42 10.48 -10.89
C THR A 113 36.67 9.67 -12.16
N ASP A 114 36.96 8.36 -12.00
CA ASP A 114 37.21 7.42 -13.10
C ASP A 114 36.05 6.44 -13.29
N TYR A 115 34.82 6.97 -13.26
CA TYR A 115 33.64 6.15 -13.47
C TYR A 115 33.44 5.79 -14.94
N TYR A 116 33.59 4.52 -15.24
CA TYR A 116 33.18 3.92 -16.52
C TYR A 116 32.19 2.76 -16.26
N PRO A 117 31.01 2.75 -16.88
CA PRO A 117 29.98 1.75 -16.60
C PRO A 117 30.36 0.33 -17.05
N THR A 118 31.39 0.20 -17.86
CA THR A 118 31.95 -1.06 -18.41
C THR A 118 33.18 -1.56 -17.65
N VAL A 119 33.56 -0.89 -16.55
CA VAL A 119 34.69 -1.27 -15.68
C VAL A 119 34.19 -1.82 -14.34
N ASN A 120 34.87 -2.83 -13.79
CA ASN A 120 34.61 -3.33 -12.47
C ASN A 120 35.02 -2.31 -11.38
N PRO A 121 34.24 -2.25 -10.26
CA PRO A 121 33.09 -3.11 -9.90
C PRO A 121 31.76 -2.71 -10.52
N PHE A 122 31.68 -1.62 -11.27
CA PHE A 122 30.44 -1.04 -11.76
C PHE A 122 29.74 -1.94 -12.80
N LEU A 123 30.50 -2.57 -13.71
CA LEU A 123 29.98 -3.53 -14.66
C LEU A 123 29.24 -4.68 -13.97
N PHE A 124 29.88 -5.30 -12.95
CA PHE A 124 29.29 -6.37 -12.17
C PHE A 124 28.05 -5.93 -11.41
N LEU A 125 28.11 -4.77 -10.72
CA LEU A 125 26.98 -4.26 -9.93
C LEU A 125 25.77 -3.93 -10.79
N ARG A 126 25.98 -3.41 -12.00
CA ARG A 126 24.88 -3.14 -12.97
C ARG A 126 24.20 -4.44 -13.40
N ASP A 127 24.95 -5.44 -13.81
CA ASP A 127 24.40 -6.72 -14.26
C ASP A 127 23.71 -7.47 -13.11
N LEU A 128 24.31 -7.51 -11.92
CA LEU A 128 23.72 -8.08 -10.72
C LEU A 128 22.39 -7.37 -10.35
N SER A 129 22.36 -6.05 -10.44
CA SER A 129 21.15 -5.28 -10.14
C SER A 129 20.04 -5.59 -11.15
N ALA A 130 20.37 -5.77 -12.42
CA ALA A 130 19.39 -6.19 -13.42
C ALA A 130 18.85 -7.61 -13.14
N ILE A 131 19.72 -8.56 -12.73
CA ILE A 131 19.31 -9.90 -12.29
C ILE A 131 18.35 -9.80 -11.10
N LEU A 132 18.67 -8.98 -10.09
CA LEU A 132 17.81 -8.81 -8.92
C LEU A 132 16.42 -8.28 -9.30
N VAL A 133 16.34 -7.29 -10.19
CA VAL A 133 15.04 -6.77 -10.66
C VAL A 133 14.25 -7.86 -11.40
N ILE A 134 14.87 -8.60 -12.31
CA ILE A 134 14.21 -9.68 -13.05
C ILE A 134 13.73 -10.78 -12.10
N ALA A 135 14.56 -11.20 -11.15
CA ALA A 135 14.18 -12.17 -10.14
C ALA A 135 12.99 -11.67 -9.29
N GLY A 136 13.04 -10.40 -8.86
CA GLY A 136 11.95 -9.76 -8.14
C GLY A 136 10.64 -9.72 -8.94
N VAL A 137 10.70 -9.38 -10.23
CA VAL A 137 9.54 -9.40 -11.14
C VAL A 137 9.00 -10.81 -11.30
N ALA A 138 9.86 -11.81 -11.54
CA ALA A 138 9.45 -13.21 -11.65
C ALA A 138 8.78 -13.73 -10.37
N LEU A 139 9.34 -13.42 -9.20
CA LEU A 139 8.74 -13.76 -7.91
C LEU A 139 7.41 -13.02 -7.67
N ALA A 140 7.29 -11.77 -8.12
CA ALA A 140 6.03 -11.02 -8.05
C ALA A 140 4.93 -11.67 -8.90
N VAL A 141 5.27 -12.10 -10.12
CA VAL A 141 4.39 -12.85 -11.03
C VAL A 141 4.00 -14.19 -10.39
N TYR A 142 4.98 -14.96 -9.92
CA TYR A 142 4.72 -16.23 -9.23
C TYR A 142 3.76 -16.04 -8.04
N ARG A 143 4.06 -15.07 -7.16
CA ARG A 143 3.18 -14.78 -6.02
C ARG A 143 1.77 -14.41 -6.46
N ARG A 144 1.65 -13.69 -7.58
CA ARG A 144 0.35 -13.21 -8.08
C ARG A 144 -0.48 -14.32 -8.71
N PHE A 145 0.12 -15.23 -9.44
CA PHE A 145 -0.61 -16.22 -10.22
C PHE A 145 -0.59 -17.64 -9.62
N ALA A 146 0.47 -18.04 -8.94
CA ALA A 146 0.60 -19.39 -8.41
C ALA A 146 0.16 -19.55 -6.94
N ARG A 147 0.35 -18.50 -6.10
CA ARG A 147 0.06 -18.62 -4.67
C ARG A 147 -1.45 -18.48 -4.41
N LYS A 148 -2.06 -19.49 -3.76
CA LYS A 148 -3.48 -19.49 -3.35
C LYS A 148 -3.72 -18.49 -2.19
N GLY A 149 -4.88 -17.86 -2.16
CA GLY A 149 -5.31 -16.93 -1.10
C GLY A 149 -6.10 -15.75 -1.65
N TRP A 150 -6.72 -14.97 -0.75
CA TRP A 150 -7.43 -13.77 -1.17
C TRP A 150 -6.45 -12.72 -1.76
N ARG A 151 -6.82 -12.16 -2.89
CA ARG A 151 -6.05 -11.16 -3.63
C ARG A 151 -6.96 -10.08 -4.18
N PRO A 152 -6.49 -8.83 -4.26
CA PRO A 152 -7.15 -7.82 -5.07
C PRO A 152 -7.23 -8.28 -6.53
N ALA A 153 -8.28 -7.89 -7.22
CA ALA A 153 -8.38 -8.12 -8.66
C ALA A 153 -7.17 -7.50 -9.38
N THR A 154 -6.62 -8.22 -10.35
CA THR A 154 -5.55 -7.70 -11.20
C THR A 154 -6.14 -6.66 -12.14
N ASN A 155 -5.66 -5.45 -12.09
CA ASN A 155 -6.07 -4.38 -12.99
C ASN A 155 -4.98 -4.08 -14.05
N ALA A 156 -5.36 -3.30 -15.06
CA ALA A 156 -4.47 -2.93 -16.16
C ALA A 156 -3.18 -2.24 -15.68
N MET A 157 -3.24 -1.47 -14.58
CA MET A 157 -2.06 -0.81 -14.00
C MET A 157 -1.07 -1.78 -13.35
N ASP A 158 -1.55 -2.91 -12.84
CA ASP A 158 -0.66 -3.98 -12.33
C ASP A 158 0.10 -4.64 -13.47
N LEU A 159 -0.62 -4.92 -14.57
CA LEU A 159 -0.01 -5.52 -15.75
C LEU A 159 0.99 -4.56 -16.39
N TYR A 160 0.62 -3.28 -16.55
CA TYR A 160 1.53 -2.25 -17.05
C TYR A 160 2.84 -2.20 -16.27
N ALA A 161 2.78 -2.15 -14.93
CA ALA A 161 3.98 -2.07 -14.10
C ALA A 161 4.92 -3.27 -14.28
N ILE A 162 4.35 -4.48 -14.39
CA ILE A 162 5.12 -5.71 -14.64
C ILE A 162 5.75 -5.69 -16.03
N VAL A 163 4.95 -5.38 -17.05
CA VAL A 163 5.39 -5.42 -18.46
C VAL A 163 6.46 -4.38 -18.74
N ILE A 164 6.27 -3.13 -18.30
CA ILE A 164 7.25 -2.06 -18.56
C ILE A 164 8.60 -2.36 -17.91
N LEU A 165 8.61 -2.84 -16.65
CA LEU A 165 9.84 -3.23 -15.97
C LEU A 165 10.50 -4.43 -16.65
N ALA A 166 9.73 -5.44 -17.03
CA ALA A 166 10.28 -6.59 -17.75
C ALA A 166 10.90 -6.19 -19.08
N VAL A 167 10.23 -5.35 -19.88
CA VAL A 167 10.75 -4.86 -21.17
C VAL A 167 12.04 -4.09 -20.98
N ILE A 168 12.10 -3.15 -20.01
CA ILE A 168 13.31 -2.38 -19.72
C ILE A 168 14.46 -3.29 -19.34
N MET A 169 14.25 -4.24 -18.40
CA MET A 169 15.34 -5.10 -17.92
C MET A 169 15.81 -6.09 -18.98
N ILE A 170 14.89 -6.76 -19.65
CA ILE A 170 15.22 -7.77 -20.67
C ILE A 170 15.91 -7.09 -21.87
N SER A 171 15.38 -5.98 -22.36
CA SER A 171 16.01 -5.26 -23.47
C SER A 171 17.40 -4.72 -23.12
N GLY A 172 17.63 -4.32 -21.86
CA GLY A 172 18.93 -3.87 -21.37
C GLY A 172 19.98 -4.99 -21.38
N ILE A 173 19.65 -6.16 -20.82
CA ILE A 173 20.54 -7.33 -20.81
C ILE A 173 20.80 -7.84 -22.23
N MET A 174 19.75 -7.91 -23.07
CA MET A 174 19.91 -8.31 -24.47
C MET A 174 20.79 -7.32 -25.25
N LEU A 175 20.62 -6.03 -25.01
CA LEU A 175 21.45 -4.98 -25.63
C LEU A 175 22.93 -5.14 -25.27
N GLU A 176 23.23 -5.34 -23.97
CA GLU A 176 24.60 -5.57 -23.52
C GLU A 176 25.17 -6.86 -24.14
N GLY A 177 24.41 -7.96 -24.12
CA GLY A 177 24.81 -9.22 -24.77
C GLY A 177 25.06 -9.09 -26.27
N ALA A 178 24.20 -8.34 -26.97
CA ALA A 178 24.39 -8.08 -28.42
C ALA A 178 25.62 -7.21 -28.71
N LYS A 179 25.91 -6.21 -27.88
CA LYS A 179 27.11 -5.38 -28.00
C LYS A 179 28.41 -6.15 -27.80
N ILE A 180 28.45 -7.13 -26.89
CA ILE A 180 29.60 -8.00 -26.67
C ILE A 180 29.99 -8.76 -27.96
N LEU A 181 28.98 -9.18 -28.72
CA LEU A 181 29.19 -9.98 -29.95
C LEU A 181 29.44 -9.16 -31.20
N SER A 182 28.96 -7.90 -31.24
CA SER A 182 28.83 -7.12 -32.46
C SER A 182 30.17 -6.61 -32.97
N ASN A 183 30.56 -7.04 -34.16
CA ASN A 183 31.70 -6.50 -34.88
C ASN A 183 31.49 -5.05 -35.31
N THR A 184 30.28 -4.69 -35.72
CA THR A 184 29.93 -3.30 -36.10
C THR A 184 30.16 -2.32 -34.94
N VAL A 185 29.74 -2.68 -33.70
CA VAL A 185 29.96 -1.87 -32.49
C VAL A 185 31.47 -1.81 -32.16
N PHE A 186 32.18 -2.94 -32.29
CA PHE A 186 33.62 -2.99 -32.08
C PHE A 186 34.38 -2.06 -33.05
N GLN A 187 34.09 -2.10 -34.34
CA GLN A 187 34.72 -1.25 -35.33
C GLN A 187 34.43 0.23 -35.08
N SER A 188 33.20 0.60 -34.72
CA SER A 188 32.90 1.98 -34.35
C SER A 188 33.72 2.43 -33.14
N MET A 189 33.87 1.57 -32.12
CA MET A 189 34.67 1.86 -30.93
C MET A 189 36.14 2.06 -31.29
N VAL A 190 36.71 1.22 -32.17
CA VAL A 190 38.09 1.34 -32.66
C VAL A 190 38.28 2.69 -33.38
N GLN A 191 37.34 3.08 -34.24
CA GLN A 191 37.37 4.36 -34.94
C GLN A 191 37.26 5.57 -34.02
N ASP A 192 36.44 5.47 -32.98
CA ASP A 192 36.19 6.60 -32.07
C ASP A 192 37.32 6.83 -31.07
N TYR A 193 38.08 5.77 -30.67
CA TYR A 193 38.98 5.82 -29.52
C TYR A 193 40.45 5.47 -29.82
N MET A 194 40.76 4.89 -30.97
CA MET A 194 42.15 4.61 -31.38
C MET A 194 42.66 5.68 -32.37
N VAL A 195 43.88 6.11 -32.15
CA VAL A 195 44.53 7.12 -33.01
C VAL A 195 45.13 6.42 -34.25
N GLN A 196 44.45 6.51 -35.39
CA GLN A 196 44.88 5.99 -36.70
C GLN A 196 45.47 4.58 -36.65
N PRO A 197 44.75 3.55 -36.20
CA PRO A 197 45.23 2.19 -36.17
C PRO A 197 45.42 1.66 -37.58
N ASP A 198 46.50 0.93 -37.83
CA ASP A 198 46.70 0.19 -39.08
C ASP A 198 45.88 -1.12 -39.08
N GLU A 199 45.76 -1.78 -40.27
CA GLU A 199 44.96 -3.00 -40.44
C GLU A 199 45.52 -4.16 -39.59
N GLU A 200 46.82 -4.22 -39.34
CA GLU A 200 47.48 -5.27 -38.58
C GLU A 200 47.16 -5.13 -37.09
N GLN A 201 47.19 -3.90 -36.56
CA GLN A 201 46.76 -3.58 -35.20
C GLN A 201 45.28 -3.89 -34.98
N ILE A 202 44.42 -3.52 -35.91
CA ILE A 202 42.99 -3.82 -35.81
C ILE A 202 42.78 -5.34 -35.82
N ARG A 203 43.48 -6.08 -36.65
CA ARG A 203 43.41 -7.54 -36.74
C ARG A 203 43.91 -8.17 -35.43
N ALA A 204 45.03 -7.73 -34.87
CA ALA A 204 45.58 -8.23 -33.63
C ALA A 204 44.61 -7.98 -32.45
N LEU A 205 44.09 -6.76 -32.33
CA LEU A 205 43.11 -6.40 -31.33
C LEU A 205 41.80 -7.20 -31.48
N SER A 206 41.30 -7.34 -32.70
CA SER A 206 40.09 -8.13 -32.96
C SER A 206 40.28 -9.60 -32.58
N SER A 207 41.44 -10.20 -32.92
CA SER A 207 41.76 -11.58 -32.54
C SER A 207 41.77 -11.79 -31.03
N TYR A 208 42.36 -10.85 -30.27
CA TYR A 208 42.34 -10.86 -28.81
C TYR A 208 40.91 -10.72 -28.25
N TRP A 209 40.08 -9.86 -28.87
CA TRP A 209 38.70 -9.68 -28.40
C TRP A 209 37.79 -10.87 -28.78
N VAL A 210 38.06 -11.59 -29.87
CA VAL A 210 37.37 -12.86 -30.19
C VAL A 210 37.65 -13.90 -29.12
N GLU A 211 38.92 -14.06 -28.72
CA GLU A 211 39.36 -15.05 -27.72
C GLU A 211 38.87 -14.70 -26.31
N ASP A 212 39.15 -13.48 -25.82
CA ASP A 212 38.98 -13.12 -24.42
C ASP A 212 37.64 -12.43 -24.13
N PHE A 213 37.06 -11.69 -25.05
CA PHE A 213 35.84 -10.87 -24.86
C PHE A 213 34.60 -11.49 -25.53
N GLY A 214 34.77 -12.47 -26.41
CA GLY A 214 33.66 -13.16 -27.06
C GLY A 214 33.11 -12.45 -28.30
N LEU A 215 33.86 -11.48 -28.85
CA LEU A 215 33.53 -10.83 -30.12
C LEU A 215 33.34 -11.86 -31.22
N VAL A 216 32.42 -11.63 -32.15
CA VAL A 216 32.27 -12.42 -33.38
C VAL A 216 32.66 -11.53 -34.58
N ALA A 217 33.87 -11.74 -35.13
CA ALA A 217 34.37 -10.95 -36.24
C ALA A 217 34.42 -11.81 -37.52
N PRO A 218 33.79 -11.34 -38.61
CA PRO A 218 33.79 -12.07 -39.88
C PRO A 218 35.22 -12.36 -40.38
N GLY A 219 35.47 -13.62 -40.77
CA GLY A 219 36.77 -14.03 -41.32
C GLY A 219 37.86 -14.35 -40.28
N LEU A 220 37.63 -14.14 -38.99
CA LEU A 220 38.52 -14.51 -37.92
C LEU A 220 38.03 -15.80 -37.24
N LYS A 221 38.86 -16.82 -37.16
CA LYS A 221 38.54 -18.12 -36.53
C LYS A 221 39.68 -18.57 -35.64
N GLU A 222 39.33 -19.08 -34.46
CA GLU A 222 40.25 -19.76 -33.56
C GLU A 222 40.77 -21.08 -34.17
N PRO A 223 42.00 -21.55 -33.81
CA PRO A 223 42.94 -20.92 -32.89
C PRO A 223 43.78 -19.83 -33.56
N PHE A 224 44.17 -18.80 -32.78
CA PHE A 224 45.00 -17.69 -33.21
C PHE A 224 46.50 -17.92 -32.89
N ASP A 225 47.40 -17.29 -33.68
CA ASP A 225 48.81 -17.26 -33.38
C ASP A 225 49.05 -16.55 -32.01
N PRO A 226 49.80 -17.17 -31.08
CA PRO A 226 50.11 -16.55 -29.78
C PRO A 226 50.76 -15.17 -29.88
N LYS A 227 51.52 -14.88 -30.96
CA LYS A 227 52.09 -13.55 -31.17
C LYS A 227 51.06 -12.51 -31.47
N ILE A 228 50.08 -12.82 -32.30
CA ILE A 228 48.97 -11.93 -32.64
C ILE A 228 48.12 -11.65 -31.37
N LEU A 229 47.85 -12.67 -30.57
CA LEU A 229 47.13 -12.51 -29.30
C LEU A 229 47.87 -11.62 -28.31
N GLN A 230 49.19 -11.79 -28.19
CA GLN A 230 50.03 -10.97 -27.32
C GLN A 230 50.07 -9.52 -27.78
N GLU A 231 50.17 -9.29 -29.07
CA GLU A 231 50.10 -7.93 -29.63
C GLU A 231 48.75 -7.30 -29.39
N GLY A 232 47.64 -8.00 -29.70
CA GLY A 232 46.28 -7.55 -29.44
C GLY A 232 46.02 -7.26 -27.98
N LYS A 233 46.60 -8.07 -27.06
CA LYS A 233 46.55 -7.81 -25.64
C LYS A 233 47.27 -6.52 -25.25
N THR A 234 48.47 -6.28 -25.79
CA THR A 234 49.23 -5.04 -25.54
C THR A 234 48.46 -3.81 -26.03
N ILE A 235 47.83 -3.88 -27.19
CA ILE A 235 46.99 -2.80 -27.72
C ILE A 235 45.78 -2.56 -26.82
N HIS A 236 45.15 -3.66 -26.36
CA HIS A 236 44.04 -3.57 -25.42
C HIS A 236 44.43 -2.88 -24.09
N GLU A 237 45.56 -3.26 -23.53
CA GLU A 237 46.09 -2.67 -22.27
C GLU A 237 46.38 -1.17 -22.40
N MET A 238 46.88 -0.74 -23.58
CA MET A 238 47.16 0.70 -23.82
C MET A 238 45.93 1.53 -24.12
N SER A 239 44.93 0.98 -24.84
CA SER A 239 43.85 1.81 -25.43
C SER A 239 42.44 1.49 -24.88
N CYS A 240 42.21 0.29 -24.32
CA CYS A 240 40.85 -0.17 -24.02
C CYS A 240 40.65 -0.51 -22.53
N MET A 241 41.71 -0.95 -21.81
CA MET A 241 41.62 -1.49 -20.46
C MET A 241 41.10 -0.46 -19.44
N GLN A 242 41.35 0.82 -19.66
CA GLN A 242 40.88 1.89 -18.77
C GLN A 242 39.33 1.96 -18.74
N CYS A 243 38.66 1.63 -19.86
CA CYS A 243 37.22 1.74 -20.01
C CYS A 243 36.49 0.39 -20.05
N HIS A 244 37.21 -0.73 -20.24
CA HIS A 244 36.60 -2.05 -20.44
C HIS A 244 37.23 -3.13 -19.56
N SER A 245 36.42 -3.75 -18.69
CA SER A 245 36.72 -5.02 -18.04
C SER A 245 36.22 -6.20 -18.88
N ARG A 246 36.71 -7.40 -18.62
CA ARG A 246 36.25 -8.63 -19.29
C ARG A 246 34.74 -8.81 -19.12
N PRO A 247 33.98 -9.13 -20.18
CA PRO A 247 32.52 -9.20 -20.15
C PRO A 247 31.98 -10.35 -19.28
N GLN A 248 32.77 -11.34 -18.91
CA GLN A 248 32.44 -12.41 -17.96
C GLN A 248 32.06 -11.85 -16.58
N TRP A 249 32.47 -10.62 -16.24
CA TRP A 249 32.04 -9.93 -15.04
C TRP A 249 30.58 -9.42 -15.09
N ALA A 250 29.93 -9.48 -16.25
CA ALA A 250 28.50 -9.28 -16.41
C ALA A 250 27.81 -10.62 -16.69
N PRO A 251 27.58 -11.48 -15.69
CA PRO A 251 27.23 -12.89 -15.89
C PRO A 251 25.93 -13.10 -16.68
N ALA A 252 24.89 -12.27 -16.48
CA ALA A 252 23.65 -12.42 -17.22
C ALA A 252 23.80 -11.95 -18.68
N SER A 253 24.40 -10.79 -18.91
CA SER A 253 24.63 -10.25 -20.25
C SER A 253 25.60 -11.13 -21.03
N TYR A 254 26.65 -11.66 -20.39
CA TYR A 254 27.57 -12.62 -20.99
C TYR A 254 26.90 -13.97 -21.32
N ALA A 255 26.05 -14.50 -20.41
CA ALA A 255 25.27 -15.70 -20.71
C ALA A 255 24.36 -15.51 -21.95
N VAL A 256 23.68 -14.36 -22.04
CA VAL A 256 22.86 -14.00 -23.20
C VAL A 256 23.73 -13.91 -24.46
N SER A 257 24.92 -13.31 -24.41
CA SER A 257 25.82 -13.26 -25.55
C SER A 257 26.22 -14.67 -26.03
N ARG A 258 26.51 -15.59 -25.10
CA ARG A 258 26.83 -17.00 -25.47
C ARG A 258 25.65 -17.70 -26.16
N LEU A 259 24.41 -17.44 -25.75
CA LEU A 259 23.22 -17.99 -26.39
C LEU A 259 22.99 -17.40 -27.78
N MET A 260 23.36 -16.15 -28.02
CA MET A 260 23.20 -15.46 -29.28
C MET A 260 24.38 -15.72 -30.25
N LYS A 261 25.54 -16.23 -29.77
CA LYS A 261 26.77 -16.44 -30.55
C LYS A 261 26.55 -17.21 -31.86
N PRO A 262 25.72 -18.29 -31.91
CA PRO A 262 25.54 -19.05 -33.18
C PRO A 262 24.93 -18.25 -34.34
N VAL A 263 24.21 -17.18 -34.05
CA VAL A 263 23.51 -16.32 -35.05
C VAL A 263 24.03 -14.88 -35.00
N ALA A 264 25.20 -14.66 -34.40
CA ALA A 264 25.72 -13.31 -34.12
C ALA A 264 25.97 -12.48 -35.38
N GLU A 265 26.49 -13.09 -36.47
CA GLU A 265 26.73 -12.38 -37.72
C GLU A 265 25.44 -11.92 -38.40
N GLU A 266 24.37 -12.73 -38.35
CA GLU A 266 23.06 -12.35 -38.86
C GLU A 266 22.44 -11.23 -38.03
N LEU A 267 22.56 -11.31 -36.72
CA LEU A 267 22.07 -10.30 -35.77
C LEU A 267 22.82 -8.97 -35.92
N ASP A 268 24.14 -9.03 -36.18
CA ASP A 268 24.95 -7.84 -36.41
C ASP A 268 24.60 -7.18 -37.75
N ARG A 269 24.46 -8.00 -38.83
CA ARG A 269 23.97 -7.52 -40.13
C ARG A 269 22.57 -6.90 -40.07
N ALA A 270 21.70 -7.41 -39.22
CA ALA A 270 20.37 -6.84 -38.91
C ALA A 270 20.42 -5.61 -38.02
N ASN A 271 21.60 -5.17 -37.58
CA ASN A 271 21.81 -4.04 -36.68
C ASN A 271 21.04 -4.17 -35.34
N LEU A 272 21.00 -5.40 -34.80
CA LEU A 272 20.28 -5.71 -33.56
C LEU A 272 20.66 -4.80 -32.38
N PRO A 273 21.95 -4.44 -32.12
CA PRO A 273 22.31 -3.52 -31.05
C PRO A 273 21.58 -2.18 -31.15
N SER A 274 21.43 -1.61 -32.35
CA SER A 274 20.70 -0.35 -32.55
C SER A 274 19.19 -0.51 -32.29
N VAL A 275 18.59 -1.61 -32.77
CA VAL A 275 17.16 -1.90 -32.51
C VAL A 275 16.89 -2.03 -31.03
N LEU A 276 17.72 -2.82 -30.33
CA LEU A 276 17.58 -3.00 -28.87
C LEU A 276 17.84 -1.71 -28.09
N TRP A 277 18.77 -0.88 -28.55
CA TRP A 277 19.02 0.42 -27.94
C TRP A 277 17.80 1.34 -28.05
N HIS A 278 17.16 1.41 -29.21
CA HIS A 278 15.93 2.17 -29.42
C HIS A 278 14.79 1.63 -28.54
N LEU A 279 14.59 0.31 -28.53
CA LEU A 279 13.58 -0.33 -27.69
C LEU A 279 13.80 -0.01 -26.21
N HIS A 280 15.03 -0.14 -25.74
CA HIS A 280 15.39 0.06 -24.32
C HIS A 280 15.13 1.50 -23.89
N PHE A 281 15.69 2.51 -24.57
CA PHE A 281 15.50 3.88 -24.14
C PHE A 281 14.06 4.37 -24.32
N LEU A 282 13.35 3.94 -25.37
CA LEU A 282 11.93 4.28 -25.54
C LEU A 282 11.06 3.67 -24.45
N ALA A 283 11.35 2.44 -24.03
CA ALA A 283 10.66 1.82 -22.89
C ALA A 283 10.94 2.59 -21.59
N CYS A 284 12.19 3.02 -21.35
CA CYS A 284 12.54 3.86 -20.20
C CYS A 284 11.80 5.19 -20.23
N PHE A 285 11.75 5.86 -21.40
CA PHE A 285 11.08 7.14 -21.55
C PHE A 285 9.56 7.05 -21.44
N LEU A 286 8.97 5.99 -21.96
CA LEU A 286 7.55 5.69 -21.76
C LEU A 286 7.25 5.44 -20.29
N GLY A 287 8.10 4.66 -19.61
CA GLY A 287 8.00 4.40 -18.18
C GLY A 287 8.08 5.71 -17.37
N LEU A 288 9.01 6.60 -17.71
CA LEU A 288 9.17 7.90 -17.07
C LEU A 288 7.96 8.82 -17.33
N ALA A 289 7.57 8.99 -18.60
CA ALA A 289 6.46 9.86 -18.97
C ALA A 289 5.13 9.45 -18.32
N TYR A 290 4.86 8.14 -18.24
CA TYR A 290 3.63 7.63 -17.67
C TYR A 290 3.69 7.41 -16.14
N LEU A 291 4.84 7.58 -15.50
CA LEU A 291 5.04 7.35 -14.07
C LEU A 291 4.00 8.09 -13.20
N PRO A 292 3.71 9.40 -13.38
CA PRO A 292 2.74 10.13 -12.55
C PRO A 292 1.31 9.58 -12.65
N PHE A 293 0.97 8.91 -13.76
CA PHE A 293 -0.37 8.41 -14.06
C PHE A 293 -0.53 6.91 -13.74
N SER A 294 0.57 6.25 -13.35
CA SER A 294 0.62 4.81 -13.06
C SER A 294 0.67 4.52 -11.56
N LYS A 295 0.63 3.23 -11.21
CA LYS A 295 0.89 2.79 -9.83
C LYS A 295 2.29 3.16 -9.32
N MET A 296 3.24 3.42 -10.21
CA MET A 296 4.61 3.79 -9.81
C MET A 296 4.67 5.18 -9.16
N PHE A 297 3.62 6.00 -9.28
CA PHE A 297 3.52 7.27 -8.58
C PHE A 297 3.62 7.14 -7.04
N HIS A 298 3.37 5.94 -6.50
CA HIS A 298 3.58 5.68 -5.07
C HIS A 298 5.01 5.91 -4.59
N ILE A 299 6.00 5.92 -5.51
CA ILE A 299 7.40 6.23 -5.20
C ILE A 299 7.52 7.64 -4.58
N PHE A 300 6.65 8.56 -4.99
CA PHE A 300 6.54 9.91 -4.42
C PHE A 300 5.49 9.99 -3.33
N ALA A 301 4.27 9.54 -3.61
CA ALA A 301 3.15 9.68 -2.68
C ALA A 301 3.28 8.81 -1.42
N GLY A 302 3.92 7.63 -1.50
CA GLY A 302 4.11 6.73 -0.38
C GLY A 302 4.97 7.31 0.75
N PRO A 303 6.22 7.74 0.48
CA PRO A 303 7.05 8.41 1.48
C PRO A 303 6.41 9.66 2.07
N LEU A 304 5.74 10.49 1.25
CA LEU A 304 5.02 11.66 1.73
C LEU A 304 3.86 11.29 2.66
N SER A 305 3.12 10.23 2.35
CA SER A 305 2.05 9.71 3.22
C SER A 305 2.60 9.22 4.56
N LEU A 306 3.69 8.45 4.54
CA LEU A 306 4.37 7.97 5.75
C LEU A 306 4.83 9.12 6.63
N MET A 307 5.52 10.11 6.05
CA MET A 307 6.01 11.28 6.76
C MET A 307 4.86 12.13 7.32
N ALA A 308 3.81 12.39 6.52
CA ALA A 308 2.66 13.16 6.97
C ALA A 308 1.96 12.47 8.16
N ASN A 309 1.78 11.15 8.12
CA ASN A 309 1.16 10.41 9.23
C ASN A 309 2.04 10.31 10.48
N ALA A 310 3.35 10.49 10.36
CA ALA A 310 4.25 10.50 11.50
C ALA A 310 4.20 11.79 12.33
N VAL A 311 3.74 12.91 11.73
CA VAL A 311 3.78 14.23 12.39
C VAL A 311 2.43 14.92 12.47
N MET A 312 1.38 14.34 11.87
CA MET A 312 0.02 14.90 11.83
C MET A 312 -0.95 14.03 12.61
N GLU A 313 -1.69 14.64 13.51
CA GLU A 313 -2.76 14.02 14.29
C GLU A 313 -4.10 14.72 14.03
N ARG A 314 -5.19 13.96 13.92
CA ARG A 314 -6.52 14.48 13.55
C ARG A 314 -7.02 15.55 14.53
N GLY A 315 -6.77 15.39 15.83
CA GLY A 315 -7.25 16.32 16.87
C GLY A 315 -6.47 17.63 16.97
N VAL A 316 -5.25 17.70 16.39
CA VAL A 316 -4.33 18.82 16.57
C VAL A 316 -4.01 19.52 15.24
N SER A 317 -3.97 18.78 14.15
CA SER A 317 -3.59 19.32 12.84
C SER A 317 -4.71 20.15 12.21
N ALA A 318 -4.32 21.23 11.51
CA ALA A 318 -5.27 22.09 10.81
C ALA A 318 -6.12 21.29 9.79
N PRO A 319 -7.45 21.51 9.73
CA PRO A 319 -8.35 20.81 8.81
C PRO A 319 -7.90 20.88 7.34
N ALA A 320 -7.37 22.01 6.91
CA ALA A 320 -6.80 22.20 5.57
C ALA A 320 -5.66 21.21 5.24
N ASN A 321 -4.79 20.95 6.22
CA ASN A 321 -3.70 19.98 6.09
C ASN A 321 -4.23 18.53 6.10
N LEU A 322 -5.22 18.23 6.95
CA LEU A 322 -5.86 16.92 7.00
C LEU A 322 -6.54 16.58 5.68
N ALA A 323 -7.27 17.54 5.11
CA ALA A 323 -7.92 17.38 3.81
C ALA A 323 -6.91 17.11 2.68
N THR A 324 -5.78 17.83 2.68
CA THR A 324 -4.70 17.62 1.69
C THR A 324 -4.04 16.25 1.88
N LYS A 325 -3.78 15.86 3.13
CA LYS A 325 -3.25 14.54 3.49
C LYS A 325 -4.15 13.41 3.00
N GLN A 326 -5.47 13.50 3.18
CA GLN A 326 -6.41 12.47 2.74
C GLN A 326 -6.34 12.20 1.23
N ILE A 327 -6.22 13.23 0.41
CA ILE A 327 -6.09 13.04 -1.05
C ILE A 327 -4.71 12.46 -1.42
N LEU A 328 -3.64 12.92 -0.77
CA LEU A 328 -2.30 12.35 -0.91
C LEU A 328 -2.30 10.86 -0.55
N GLU A 329 -2.96 10.47 0.55
CA GLU A 329 -3.10 9.08 0.99
C GLU A 329 -3.84 8.21 -0.03
N LEU A 330 -4.88 8.74 -0.67
CA LEU A 330 -5.55 8.03 -1.76
C LEU A 330 -4.56 7.74 -2.91
N ASP A 331 -3.71 8.70 -3.28
CA ASP A 331 -2.71 8.51 -4.34
C ASP A 331 -1.56 7.59 -3.92
N ALA A 332 -1.21 7.54 -2.64
CA ALA A 332 -0.19 6.64 -2.09
C ALA A 332 -0.61 5.15 -2.14
N CYS A 333 -1.91 4.86 -2.26
CA CYS A 333 -2.41 3.48 -2.26
C CYS A 333 -1.98 2.70 -3.51
N VAL A 334 -1.20 1.64 -3.30
CA VAL A 334 -0.72 0.72 -4.34
C VAL A 334 -1.63 -0.49 -4.58
N HIS A 335 -2.81 -0.52 -3.95
CA HIS A 335 -3.77 -1.62 -4.06
C HIS A 335 -3.19 -3.00 -3.73
N CYS A 336 -2.42 -3.07 -2.66
CA CYS A 336 -1.64 -4.27 -2.29
C CYS A 336 -2.45 -5.34 -1.55
N GLY A 337 -3.65 -5.03 -1.06
CA GLY A 337 -4.55 -5.95 -0.38
C GLY A 337 -4.20 -6.31 1.07
N ALA A 338 -3.13 -5.76 1.66
CA ALA A 338 -2.76 -6.05 3.06
C ALA A 338 -3.89 -5.69 4.03
N CYS A 339 -4.48 -4.52 3.86
CA CYS A 339 -5.58 -4.03 4.69
C CYS A 339 -6.83 -4.93 4.61
N THR A 340 -7.14 -5.47 3.44
CA THR A 340 -8.29 -6.39 3.26
C THR A 340 -8.04 -7.73 3.92
N ARG A 341 -6.83 -8.28 3.83
CA ARG A 341 -6.50 -9.55 4.51
C ARG A 341 -6.61 -9.48 6.03
N ARG A 342 -6.45 -8.31 6.61
CA ARG A 342 -6.55 -8.07 8.06
C ARG A 342 -7.89 -7.48 8.49
N CYS A 343 -8.79 -7.24 7.55
CA CYS A 343 -10.09 -6.63 7.84
C CYS A 343 -11.01 -7.61 8.56
N SER A 344 -11.54 -7.20 9.72
CA SER A 344 -12.47 -8.01 10.51
C SER A 344 -13.80 -8.25 9.80
N VAL A 345 -14.25 -7.32 8.97
CA VAL A 345 -15.52 -7.42 8.23
C VAL A 345 -15.37 -7.95 6.81
N ALA A 346 -14.16 -8.31 6.37
CA ALA A 346 -13.96 -8.86 5.02
C ALA A 346 -14.73 -10.16 4.79
N VAL A 347 -15.01 -10.92 5.85
CA VAL A 347 -15.82 -12.15 5.80
C VAL A 347 -17.25 -11.88 5.32
N ALA A 348 -17.80 -10.71 5.64
CA ALA A 348 -19.13 -10.30 5.21
C ALA A 348 -19.26 -10.16 3.68
N PHE A 349 -18.14 -10.03 2.96
CA PHE A 349 -18.16 -9.98 1.50
C PHE A 349 -18.70 -11.25 0.84
N LYS A 350 -18.68 -12.39 1.54
CA LYS A 350 -19.27 -13.65 1.05
C LYS A 350 -20.79 -13.56 0.98
N GLU A 351 -21.40 -12.89 1.95
CA GLU A 351 -22.85 -12.76 2.09
C GLU A 351 -23.39 -11.49 1.41
N ILE A 352 -22.60 -10.43 1.46
CA ILE A 352 -22.94 -9.13 0.88
C ILE A 352 -21.93 -8.83 -0.24
N PRO A 353 -22.27 -9.07 -1.52
CA PRO A 353 -21.35 -8.93 -2.64
C PRO A 353 -21.08 -7.46 -2.98
N ASN A 354 -20.60 -6.70 -2.01
CA ASN A 354 -20.21 -5.29 -2.14
C ASN A 354 -18.71 -5.14 -1.96
N VAL A 355 -17.99 -4.87 -3.05
CA VAL A 355 -16.53 -4.69 -3.05
C VAL A 355 -16.08 -3.56 -2.12
N ASN A 356 -16.92 -2.56 -1.83
CA ASN A 356 -16.60 -1.46 -0.91
C ASN A 356 -16.56 -1.89 0.57
N ILE A 357 -16.92 -3.12 0.91
CA ILE A 357 -16.64 -3.71 2.23
C ILE A 357 -15.13 -3.90 2.40
N LEU A 358 -14.43 -4.24 1.32
CA LEU A 358 -13.01 -4.53 1.31
C LEU A 358 -12.20 -3.22 1.30
N PRO A 359 -11.33 -2.96 2.30
CA PRO A 359 -10.60 -1.69 2.39
C PRO A 359 -9.77 -1.34 1.16
N SER A 360 -9.13 -2.31 0.50
CA SER A 360 -8.33 -2.05 -0.70
C SER A 360 -9.17 -1.60 -1.88
N GLU A 361 -10.36 -2.19 -2.05
CA GLU A 361 -11.27 -1.87 -3.16
C GLU A 361 -11.98 -0.53 -2.92
N LYS A 362 -12.35 -0.26 -1.68
CA LYS A 362 -12.98 0.99 -1.24
C LYS A 362 -12.18 2.23 -1.64
N ILE A 363 -10.84 2.18 -1.58
CA ILE A 363 -9.96 3.30 -1.97
C ILE A 363 -10.23 3.74 -3.42
N ALA A 364 -10.45 2.80 -4.34
CA ALA A 364 -10.73 3.14 -5.74
C ALA A 364 -12.03 3.94 -5.88
N SER A 365 -13.07 3.53 -5.17
CA SER A 365 -14.36 4.24 -5.13
C SER A 365 -14.23 5.62 -4.49
N LEU A 366 -13.43 5.76 -3.43
CA LEU A 366 -13.18 7.05 -2.79
C LEU A 366 -12.35 7.99 -3.66
N LYS A 367 -11.43 7.49 -4.51
CA LYS A 367 -10.75 8.31 -5.54
C LYS A 367 -11.76 8.91 -6.52
N ALA A 368 -12.73 8.12 -6.97
CA ALA A 368 -13.79 8.60 -7.86
C ALA A 368 -14.66 9.65 -7.18
N LEU A 369 -15.04 9.41 -5.92
CA LEU A 369 -15.80 10.36 -5.11
C LEU A 369 -15.05 11.68 -4.89
N ALA A 370 -13.75 11.61 -4.55
CA ALA A 370 -12.89 12.76 -4.33
C ALA A 370 -12.71 13.62 -5.58
N ALA A 371 -12.62 12.98 -6.75
CA ALA A 371 -12.50 13.66 -8.04
C ALA A 371 -13.81 14.28 -8.54
N GLY A 372 -14.91 14.18 -7.78
CA GLY A 372 -16.23 14.71 -8.15
C GLY A 372 -16.85 14.01 -9.35
N LYS A 373 -16.50 12.73 -9.61
CA LYS A 373 -17.14 11.96 -10.67
C LYS A 373 -18.64 11.79 -10.37
N ASN A 374 -19.45 11.87 -11.40
CA ASN A 374 -20.89 11.57 -11.31
C ASN A 374 -21.07 10.08 -10.99
N LEU A 375 -21.30 9.78 -9.72
CA LEU A 375 -21.60 8.44 -9.25
C LEU A 375 -23.10 8.20 -9.32
N SER A 376 -23.51 7.06 -9.84
CA SER A 376 -24.91 6.63 -9.79
C SER A 376 -25.36 6.42 -8.34
N SER A 377 -26.66 6.53 -8.09
CA SER A 377 -27.24 6.27 -6.77
C SER A 377 -26.87 4.86 -6.24
N ARG A 378 -26.70 3.89 -7.14
CA ARG A 378 -26.28 2.53 -6.78
C ARG A 378 -24.83 2.50 -6.30
N GLU A 379 -23.91 3.16 -7.03
CA GLU A 379 -22.49 3.23 -6.65
C GLU A 379 -22.33 3.95 -5.31
N LEU A 380 -23.05 5.07 -5.12
CA LEU A 380 -23.01 5.81 -3.86
C LEU A 380 -23.52 4.95 -2.69
N ARG A 381 -24.62 4.20 -2.88
CA ARG A 381 -25.11 3.26 -1.85
C ARG A 381 -24.11 2.17 -1.51
N THR A 382 -23.41 1.61 -2.50
CA THR A 382 -22.37 0.59 -2.21
C THR A 382 -21.20 1.16 -1.43
N ILE A 383 -20.80 2.41 -1.70
CA ILE A 383 -19.77 3.12 -0.91
C ILE A 383 -20.26 3.34 0.52
N GLN A 384 -21.47 3.84 0.71
CA GLN A 384 -22.09 4.06 2.02
C GLN A 384 -22.13 2.76 2.82
N GLN A 385 -22.70 1.70 2.26
CA GLN A 385 -22.76 0.39 2.88
C GLN A 385 -21.38 -0.11 3.32
N GLY A 386 -20.39 -0.04 2.42
CA GLY A 386 -19.03 -0.47 2.75
C GLY A 386 -18.37 0.37 3.85
N LEU A 387 -18.67 1.66 3.94
CA LEU A 387 -18.17 2.53 4.99
C LEU A 387 -18.84 2.22 6.35
N PHE A 388 -20.15 1.99 6.38
CA PHE A 388 -20.90 1.82 7.62
C PHE A 388 -20.81 0.43 8.21
N LEU A 389 -20.58 -0.61 7.41
CA LEU A 389 -20.25 -1.95 7.89
C LEU A 389 -18.88 -2.05 8.58
N CYS A 390 -18.00 -1.09 8.36
CA CYS A 390 -16.68 -1.07 8.99
C CYS A 390 -16.80 -0.86 10.50
N THR A 391 -16.22 -1.76 11.29
CA THR A 391 -16.19 -1.72 12.76
C THR A 391 -15.15 -0.77 13.34
N ASN A 392 -14.42 -0.01 12.51
CA ASN A 392 -13.39 0.96 12.92
C ASN A 392 -12.24 0.36 13.74
N CYS A 393 -11.95 -0.92 13.59
CA CYS A 393 -10.99 -1.68 14.39
C CYS A 393 -9.51 -1.29 14.18
N ASN A 394 -9.20 -0.34 13.34
CA ASN A 394 -7.85 0.18 13.02
C ASN A 394 -6.86 -0.82 12.38
N ARG A 395 -7.20 -2.12 12.24
CA ARG A 395 -6.29 -3.14 11.69
C ARG A 395 -5.76 -2.78 10.30
N CYS A 396 -6.62 -2.21 9.44
CA CYS A 396 -6.25 -1.81 8.09
C CYS A 396 -5.20 -0.68 8.07
N THR A 397 -5.26 0.27 8.99
CA THR A 397 -4.27 1.35 9.16
C THR A 397 -2.92 0.78 9.61
N MET A 398 -2.95 -0.12 10.61
CA MET A 398 -1.73 -0.67 11.21
C MET A 398 -0.88 -1.44 10.21
N VAL A 399 -1.51 -2.16 9.27
CA VAL A 399 -0.80 -3.00 8.28
C VAL A 399 -0.52 -2.28 6.95
N CYS A 400 -0.88 -1.00 6.84
CA CYS A 400 -0.67 -0.26 5.59
C CYS A 400 0.82 0.04 5.38
N PRO A 401 1.45 -0.49 4.31
CA PRO A 401 2.88 -0.31 4.07
C PRO A 401 3.26 1.13 3.74
N VAL A 402 2.34 1.90 3.17
CA VAL A 402 2.52 3.33 2.83
C VAL A 402 1.90 4.27 3.87
N GLY A 403 1.56 3.74 5.04
CA GLY A 403 1.16 4.52 6.21
C GLY A 403 -0.18 5.23 6.13
N ILE A 404 -1.09 4.87 5.21
CA ILE A 404 -2.41 5.51 5.10
C ILE A 404 -3.20 5.30 6.38
N ASN A 405 -3.72 6.38 6.96
CA ASN A 405 -4.63 6.30 8.09
C ASN A 405 -6.06 6.01 7.60
N LEU A 406 -6.29 4.75 7.25
CA LEU A 406 -7.56 4.28 6.68
C LEU A 406 -8.73 4.49 7.63
N ARG A 407 -8.52 4.28 8.93
CA ARG A 407 -9.56 4.48 9.94
C ARG A 407 -10.07 5.91 9.94
N ASP A 408 -9.18 6.87 10.04
CA ASP A 408 -9.54 8.29 10.07
C ASP A 408 -10.17 8.73 8.75
N LEU A 409 -9.70 8.19 7.63
CA LEU A 409 -10.29 8.42 6.33
C LEU A 409 -11.75 7.92 6.26
N TRP A 410 -12.02 6.70 6.78
CA TRP A 410 -13.40 6.18 6.80
C TRP A 410 -14.32 7.05 7.67
N PHE A 411 -13.86 7.48 8.82
CA PHE A 411 -14.63 8.39 9.68
C PHE A 411 -14.94 9.72 8.99
N SER A 412 -13.92 10.32 8.41
CA SER A 412 -14.05 11.59 7.72
C SER A 412 -15.04 11.53 6.55
N VAL A 413 -15.00 10.45 5.76
CA VAL A 413 -15.93 10.27 4.64
C VAL A 413 -17.34 9.96 5.12
N ARG A 414 -17.51 9.16 6.18
CA ARG A 414 -18.84 8.94 6.79
C ARG A 414 -19.48 10.25 7.20
N GLU A 415 -18.74 11.08 7.91
CA GLU A 415 -19.21 12.38 8.38
C GLU A 415 -19.58 13.30 7.21
N ALA A 416 -18.75 13.33 6.16
CA ALA A 416 -19.03 14.11 4.96
C ALA A 416 -20.30 13.65 4.23
N LEU A 417 -20.58 12.34 4.19
CA LEU A 417 -21.80 11.78 3.60
C LEU A 417 -23.04 12.12 4.45
N LEU A 418 -22.91 12.06 5.77
CA LEU A 418 -23.97 12.45 6.69
C LEU A 418 -24.41 13.90 6.49
N GLN A 419 -23.45 14.81 6.45
CA GLN A 419 -23.72 16.23 6.25
C GLN A 419 -24.30 16.55 4.87
N ARG A 420 -24.22 15.62 3.93
CA ARG A 420 -24.90 15.70 2.62
C ARG A 420 -26.29 15.06 2.63
N SER A 421 -26.83 14.73 3.80
CA SER A 421 -28.10 14.00 3.97
C SER A 421 -28.12 12.65 3.24
N LEU A 422 -26.97 11.99 3.23
CA LEU A 422 -26.77 10.65 2.66
C LEU A 422 -26.42 9.65 3.77
N PRO A 423 -27.39 9.31 4.65
CA PRO A 423 -27.18 8.33 5.70
C PRO A 423 -27.10 6.91 5.13
N GLU A 424 -26.64 5.97 5.96
CA GLU A 424 -26.70 4.55 5.64
C GLU A 424 -28.16 4.13 5.32
N PRO A 425 -28.38 3.29 4.30
CA PRO A 425 -29.71 2.72 4.05
C PRO A 425 -30.27 2.01 5.29
N LEU A 426 -31.50 2.31 5.64
CA LEU A 426 -32.22 1.81 6.82
C LEU A 426 -32.25 0.29 7.00
N LEU A 427 -32.04 -0.47 5.92
CA LEU A 427 -32.05 -1.94 5.91
C LEU A 427 -30.90 -2.59 6.70
N LEU A 428 -29.83 -1.85 7.02
CA LEU A 428 -28.62 -2.44 7.61
C LEU A 428 -28.57 -2.44 9.13
N SER A 429 -29.33 -1.58 9.80
CA SER A 429 -29.44 -1.59 11.25
C SER A 429 -30.65 -0.77 11.72
N PRO A 430 -31.75 -1.41 12.04
CA PRO A 430 -32.93 -0.73 12.60
C PRO A 430 -32.66 -0.06 13.96
N VAL A 431 -31.56 -0.42 14.62
CA VAL A 431 -31.18 0.04 15.97
C VAL A 431 -30.02 1.04 15.97
N SER A 432 -29.65 1.56 14.80
CA SER A 432 -28.53 2.50 14.69
C SER A 432 -28.88 3.83 15.39
N LEU A 433 -28.12 4.15 16.42
CA LEU A 433 -28.25 5.40 17.21
C LEU A 433 -28.21 6.67 16.32
N TYR A 434 -27.51 6.61 15.25
CA TYR A 434 -27.28 7.58 14.25
C TYR A 434 -28.53 7.95 13.42
N ARG A 435 -29.45 7.00 13.24
CA ARG A 435 -30.75 7.26 12.64
C ARG A 435 -31.63 8.13 13.52
N GLY A 436 -31.53 7.95 14.83
CA GLY A 436 -32.21 8.81 15.79
C GLY A 436 -31.77 10.27 15.66
N LEU A 437 -30.48 10.51 15.40
CA LEU A 437 -29.93 11.86 15.19
C LEU A 437 -30.36 12.52 13.88
N MET A 438 -30.72 11.73 12.87
CA MET A 438 -31.12 12.21 11.53
C MET A 438 -32.62 12.07 11.28
N GLN A 439 -33.40 11.78 12.31
CA GLN A 439 -34.84 11.49 12.21
C GLN A 439 -35.64 12.59 11.50
N GLU A 440 -35.27 13.85 11.71
CA GLU A 440 -35.97 15.01 11.10
C GLU A 440 -35.66 15.17 9.60
N SER A 441 -34.52 14.64 9.13
CA SER A 441 -34.08 14.77 7.73
C SER A 441 -34.43 13.57 6.86
N LEU A 442 -34.97 12.50 7.44
CA LEU A 442 -35.33 11.29 6.73
C LEU A 442 -36.82 11.28 6.39
N ASP A 443 -37.17 10.95 5.16
CA ASP A 443 -38.56 10.78 4.76
C ASP A 443 -39.25 9.67 5.57
N GLN A 444 -40.31 10.01 6.27
CA GLN A 444 -41.06 9.07 7.12
C GLN A 444 -41.56 7.84 6.36
N GLY A 445 -41.80 7.94 5.07
CA GLY A 445 -42.18 6.79 4.22
C GLY A 445 -41.11 5.71 4.14
N GLN A 446 -39.85 6.08 4.31
CA GLN A 446 -38.72 5.16 4.26
C GLN A 446 -38.54 4.31 5.52
N TYR A 447 -39.13 4.70 6.64
CA TYR A 447 -39.03 3.95 7.93
C TYR A 447 -40.22 3.02 8.17
N ARG A 448 -41.43 3.45 7.77
CA ARG A 448 -42.67 2.76 8.17
C ARG A 448 -42.68 1.32 7.69
N SER A 449 -42.28 1.07 6.45
CA SER A 449 -42.31 -0.27 5.88
C SER A 449 -41.27 -1.22 6.54
N PRO A 450 -39.98 -0.87 6.68
CA PRO A 450 -39.03 -1.70 7.41
C PRO A 450 -39.37 -1.90 8.89
N ILE A 451 -39.87 -0.86 9.56
CA ILE A 451 -40.26 -0.96 10.98
C ILE A 451 -41.49 -1.85 11.15
N SER A 452 -42.51 -1.72 10.28
CA SER A 452 -43.66 -2.61 10.34
C SER A 452 -43.28 -4.06 10.07
N LEU A 453 -42.42 -4.30 9.07
CA LEU A 453 -41.94 -5.65 8.75
C LEU A 453 -41.20 -6.27 9.94
N VAL A 454 -40.27 -5.54 10.55
CA VAL A 454 -39.53 -5.99 11.74
C VAL A 454 -40.48 -6.25 12.90
N ARG A 455 -41.41 -5.29 13.19
CA ARG A 455 -42.42 -5.44 14.23
C ARG A 455 -43.30 -6.67 13.98
N ASP A 456 -43.74 -6.88 12.75
CA ASP A 456 -44.64 -7.99 12.39
C ASP A 456 -43.92 -9.35 12.50
N ILE A 457 -42.61 -9.42 12.17
CA ILE A 457 -41.78 -10.62 12.40
C ILE A 457 -41.64 -10.90 13.90
N PHE A 458 -41.31 -9.88 14.71
CA PHE A 458 -41.19 -10.04 16.15
C PHE A 458 -42.54 -10.32 16.84
N ALA A 459 -43.64 -9.72 16.38
CA ALA A 459 -44.97 -10.00 16.87
C ALA A 459 -45.39 -11.47 16.57
N ALA A 460 -45.12 -11.94 15.33
CA ALA A 460 -45.42 -13.31 14.95
C ALA A 460 -44.60 -14.34 15.75
N ASP A 461 -43.37 -14.02 16.15
CA ASP A 461 -42.55 -14.88 16.98
C ASP A 461 -42.93 -14.75 18.48
N GLY A 462 -43.41 -13.56 18.89
CA GLY A 462 -43.94 -13.26 20.21
C GLY A 462 -45.23 -14.06 20.51
N ASP A 463 -46.16 -14.11 19.59
CA ASP A 463 -47.42 -14.88 19.74
C ASP A 463 -47.19 -16.41 19.94
N ARG A 464 -46.06 -16.94 19.54
CA ARG A 464 -45.65 -18.34 19.81
C ARG A 464 -45.07 -18.56 21.22
N ARG A 465 -44.74 -17.49 21.94
CA ARG A 465 -44.13 -17.54 23.28
C ARG A 465 -45.02 -17.01 24.40
N THR A 466 -46.21 -16.55 24.10
CA THR A 466 -47.10 -15.89 25.05
C THR A 466 -47.98 -16.88 25.84
N GLU A 467 -47.37 -17.65 26.72
CA GLU A 467 -48.03 -18.04 27.97
C GLU A 467 -47.22 -17.65 29.23
N GLN A 468 -46.12 -16.91 29.04
CA GLN A 468 -45.46 -16.27 30.18
C GLN A 468 -45.17 -14.80 29.82
N GLU A 469 -45.90 -13.88 30.46
CA GLU A 469 -45.63 -12.46 30.41
C GLU A 469 -44.21 -12.19 30.90
N MET A 470 -43.24 -12.20 30.00
CA MET A 470 -42.00 -11.52 30.21
C MET A 470 -42.15 -10.08 29.67
N SER A 471 -42.92 -9.27 30.39
CA SER A 471 -42.74 -7.84 30.25
C SER A 471 -41.37 -7.54 30.85
N ILE A 472 -40.40 -7.23 30.01
CA ILE A 472 -39.19 -6.55 30.50
C ILE A 472 -39.65 -5.15 30.85
N PRO A 473 -39.79 -4.82 32.16
CA PRO A 473 -40.18 -3.46 32.54
C PRO A 473 -39.06 -2.53 32.06
N PHE A 474 -39.38 -1.68 31.10
CA PHE A 474 -38.43 -0.69 30.60
C PHE A 474 -38.32 0.46 31.65
N GLU A 475 -38.13 0.09 32.89
CA GLU A 475 -37.76 1.03 33.92
C GLU A 475 -36.29 1.31 33.82
N LEU A 476 -35.96 2.56 33.54
CA LEU A 476 -34.59 3.06 33.57
C LEU A 476 -34.11 2.94 35.03
N GLY A 477 -33.23 1.98 35.29
CA GLY A 477 -32.63 1.75 36.58
C GLY A 477 -31.84 2.96 37.08
N GLU A 478 -31.39 2.89 38.31
CA GLU A 478 -30.71 3.96 39.05
C GLU A 478 -29.60 4.66 38.25
N ILE A 479 -29.66 5.98 38.20
CA ILE A 479 -28.69 6.82 37.51
C ILE A 479 -27.33 6.85 38.23
N THR A 480 -27.31 6.63 39.54
CA THR A 480 -26.12 6.64 40.39
C THR A 480 -25.06 5.63 39.94
N LEU A 481 -25.45 4.41 39.56
CA LEU A 481 -24.50 3.41 39.04
C LEU A 481 -23.88 3.84 37.70
N LEU A 482 -24.67 4.44 36.83
CA LEU A 482 -24.15 4.94 35.57
C LEU A 482 -23.16 6.10 35.78
N THR A 483 -23.45 7.00 36.71
CA THR A 483 -22.53 8.11 37.04
C THR A 483 -21.26 7.59 37.69
N THR A 484 -21.32 6.58 38.51
CA THR A 484 -20.13 5.93 39.11
C THR A 484 -19.25 5.28 38.04
N LEU A 485 -19.85 4.52 37.11
CA LEU A 485 -19.10 3.92 36.02
C LEU A 485 -18.49 4.96 35.07
N ASN A 486 -19.21 6.04 34.78
CA ASN A 486 -18.68 7.13 33.96
C ASN A 486 -17.55 7.91 34.61
N ALA A 487 -17.56 8.01 35.93
CA ALA A 487 -16.51 8.64 36.72
C ALA A 487 -15.27 7.74 36.86
N SER A 488 -15.42 6.42 36.71
CA SER A 488 -14.31 5.47 36.77
C SER A 488 -13.42 5.59 35.56
N ILE A 489 -12.12 5.80 35.77
CA ILE A 489 -11.12 5.82 34.69
C ILE A 489 -11.05 4.46 33.97
N GLN A 490 -11.33 3.38 34.68
CA GLN A 490 -11.26 2.02 34.13
C GLN A 490 -12.54 1.62 33.39
N ALA A 491 -13.71 2.04 33.87
CA ALA A 491 -15.01 1.53 33.43
C ALA A 491 -15.80 2.48 32.49
N ASN A 492 -15.33 3.69 32.22
CA ASN A 492 -16.06 4.72 31.47
C ASN A 492 -16.15 4.48 29.93
N SER A 493 -15.59 3.40 29.42
CA SER A 493 -15.46 3.19 27.97
C SER A 493 -16.60 2.36 27.34
N PHE A 494 -17.57 1.87 28.12
CA PHE A 494 -18.68 1.04 27.64
C PHE A 494 -19.51 1.70 26.55
N SER A 495 -19.69 3.03 26.63
CA SER A 495 -20.44 3.83 25.63
C SER A 495 -19.83 3.82 24.22
N ARG A 496 -18.57 3.39 24.08
CA ARG A 496 -17.89 3.24 22.79
C ARG A 496 -18.22 1.92 22.09
N CYS A 497 -19.00 1.05 22.71
CA CYS A 497 -19.35 -0.25 22.15
C CYS A 497 -20.35 -0.11 20.97
N TYR A 498 -19.99 -0.66 19.81
CA TYR A 498 -20.86 -0.70 18.63
C TYR A 498 -21.47 -2.10 18.36
N GLY A 499 -21.39 -3.02 19.32
CA GLY A 499 -21.97 -4.33 19.16
C GLY A 499 -21.28 -5.24 18.13
N CYS A 500 -20.00 -5.05 17.86
CA CYS A 500 -19.26 -5.82 16.83
C CYS A 500 -19.02 -7.28 17.18
N MET A 501 -19.41 -7.74 18.39
CA MET A 501 -19.30 -9.10 18.92
C MET A 501 -17.85 -9.65 19.03
N THR A 502 -16.82 -8.89 18.69
CA THR A 502 -15.43 -9.37 18.73
C THR A 502 -15.03 -9.84 20.14
N CYS A 503 -15.45 -9.13 21.18
CA CYS A 503 -15.19 -9.49 22.58
C CYS A 503 -15.88 -10.81 22.97
N SER A 504 -17.09 -11.08 22.48
CA SER A 504 -17.81 -12.33 22.73
C SER A 504 -17.18 -13.50 21.97
N ASN A 505 -16.80 -13.28 20.74
CA ASN A 505 -16.13 -14.30 19.93
C ASN A 505 -14.70 -14.61 20.41
N ALA A 506 -14.02 -13.66 21.03
CA ALA A 506 -12.69 -13.86 21.62
C ALA A 506 -12.75 -14.47 23.03
N CYS A 507 -13.92 -14.44 23.68
CA CYS A 507 -14.07 -14.89 25.06
C CYS A 507 -13.95 -16.41 25.20
N PRO A 508 -12.96 -16.92 25.97
CA PRO A 508 -12.82 -18.37 26.19
C PRO A 508 -14.01 -18.98 26.95
N VAL A 509 -14.63 -18.20 27.84
CA VAL A 509 -15.83 -18.64 28.58
C VAL A 509 -17.01 -18.82 27.63
N ALA A 510 -17.31 -17.83 26.79
CA ALA A 510 -18.39 -17.92 25.82
C ALA A 510 -18.15 -19.05 24.79
N ARG A 511 -16.91 -19.25 24.36
CA ARG A 511 -16.55 -20.30 23.39
C ARG A 511 -16.63 -21.73 23.93
N ASN A 512 -16.74 -21.89 25.24
CA ASN A 512 -16.86 -23.20 25.89
C ASN A 512 -18.28 -23.81 25.76
N TYR A 513 -19.25 -23.01 25.32
CA TYR A 513 -20.64 -23.43 25.18
C TYR A 513 -21.11 -23.38 23.74
N ASN A 514 -21.93 -24.36 23.32
CA ASN A 514 -22.55 -24.37 21.99
C ASN A 514 -23.60 -23.25 21.82
N ARG A 515 -24.28 -22.90 22.91
CA ARG A 515 -25.28 -21.84 23.00
C ARG A 515 -24.99 -20.96 24.22
N PRO A 516 -23.98 -20.08 24.12
CA PRO A 516 -23.52 -19.33 25.27
C PRO A 516 -24.59 -18.41 25.86
N GLU A 517 -25.53 -17.88 25.05
CA GLU A 517 -26.61 -17.00 25.51
C GLU A 517 -27.58 -17.71 26.46
N GLU A 518 -27.84 -19.01 26.24
CA GLU A 518 -28.75 -19.79 27.08
C GLU A 518 -28.16 -20.09 28.47
N VAL A 519 -26.82 -20.18 28.55
CA VAL A 519 -26.12 -20.53 29.79
C VAL A 519 -25.62 -19.29 30.53
N LEU A 520 -25.03 -18.35 29.81
CA LEU A 520 -24.35 -17.20 30.38
C LEU A 520 -25.25 -15.95 30.49
N GLY A 521 -26.40 -15.94 29.83
CA GLY A 521 -27.26 -14.76 29.71
C GLY A 521 -26.64 -13.75 28.74
N LEU A 522 -26.43 -12.52 29.20
CA LEU A 522 -25.84 -11.49 28.35
C LEU A 522 -24.35 -11.76 28.07
N LEU A 523 -23.98 -11.80 26.81
CA LEU A 523 -22.58 -11.90 26.39
C LEU A 523 -21.81 -10.59 26.60
N PRO A 524 -20.46 -10.57 26.55
CA PRO A 524 -19.66 -9.37 26.82
C PRO A 524 -20.11 -8.12 26.07
N HIS A 525 -20.43 -8.20 24.77
CA HIS A 525 -20.91 -7.03 24.01
C HIS A 525 -22.32 -6.58 24.45
N GLN A 526 -23.19 -7.53 24.79
CA GLN A 526 -24.54 -7.24 25.25
C GLN A 526 -24.53 -6.58 26.65
N LEU A 527 -23.62 -7.02 27.52
CA LEU A 527 -23.42 -6.36 28.82
C LEU A 527 -23.06 -4.88 28.66
N MET A 528 -22.18 -4.53 27.69
CA MET A 528 -21.82 -3.13 27.43
C MET A 528 -23.03 -2.28 27.02
N HIS A 529 -23.94 -2.84 26.23
CA HIS A 529 -25.19 -2.17 25.84
C HIS A 529 -26.17 -2.08 27.00
N ALA A 530 -26.35 -3.17 27.76
CA ALA A 530 -27.25 -3.21 28.90
C ALA A 530 -26.87 -2.16 29.98
N ILE A 531 -25.57 -1.93 30.20
CA ILE A 531 -25.05 -0.85 31.04
C ILE A 531 -25.54 0.52 30.52
N GLY A 532 -25.36 0.77 29.22
CA GLY A 532 -25.77 2.03 28.59
C GLY A 532 -27.28 2.30 28.73
N PHE A 533 -28.07 1.24 28.68
CA PHE A 533 -29.52 1.29 28.87
C PHE A 533 -29.96 1.18 30.33
N ARG A 534 -29.04 1.16 31.28
CA ARG A 534 -29.31 1.05 32.72
C ARG A 534 -30.14 -0.18 33.12
N GLN A 535 -29.98 -1.28 32.42
CA GLN A 535 -30.68 -2.55 32.67
C GLN A 535 -29.90 -3.37 33.71
N TRP A 536 -29.84 -2.81 34.95
CA TRP A 536 -28.97 -3.35 35.99
C TRP A 536 -29.32 -4.77 36.42
N ASP A 537 -30.60 -5.13 36.44
CA ASP A 537 -31.04 -6.47 36.79
C ASP A 537 -30.52 -7.48 35.78
N LEU A 538 -30.59 -7.18 34.49
CA LEU A 538 -30.01 -8.03 33.42
C LEU A 538 -28.50 -8.10 33.53
N VAL A 539 -27.82 -7.00 33.83
CA VAL A 539 -26.37 -6.94 33.98
C VAL A 539 -25.92 -7.83 35.16
N PHE A 540 -26.50 -7.66 36.33
CA PHE A 540 -26.07 -8.36 37.53
C PHE A 540 -26.56 -9.81 37.59
N SER A 541 -27.65 -10.17 36.92
CA SER A 541 -28.12 -11.55 36.83
C SER A 541 -27.38 -12.37 35.76
N SER A 542 -26.64 -11.72 34.87
CA SER A 542 -25.91 -12.43 33.84
C SER A 542 -24.76 -13.26 34.41
N MET A 543 -24.75 -14.58 34.16
CA MET A 543 -23.67 -15.48 34.57
C MET A 543 -22.33 -15.08 33.91
N MET A 544 -22.35 -14.51 32.68
CA MET A 544 -21.16 -14.02 32.03
C MET A 544 -20.39 -13.01 32.90
N LEU A 545 -21.08 -12.15 33.65
CA LEU A 545 -20.43 -11.22 34.57
C LEU A 545 -19.60 -12.00 35.61
N TRP A 546 -20.18 -13.04 36.21
CA TRP A 546 -19.60 -13.78 37.34
C TRP A 546 -18.53 -14.78 36.89
N ASP A 547 -18.75 -15.47 35.75
CA ASP A 547 -17.85 -16.48 35.19
C ASP A 547 -16.67 -15.87 34.43
N CYS A 548 -16.58 -14.57 34.30
CA CYS A 548 -15.45 -13.89 33.67
C CYS A 548 -14.13 -14.26 34.35
N LEU A 549 -13.20 -14.85 33.59
CA LEU A 549 -11.88 -15.30 34.05
C LEU A 549 -10.86 -14.16 34.16
N GLY A 550 -11.19 -12.95 33.74
CA GLY A 550 -10.25 -11.83 33.74
C GLY A 550 -9.05 -12.02 32.80
N CYS A 551 -9.21 -12.76 31.71
CA CYS A 551 -8.13 -13.07 30.75
C CYS A 551 -7.81 -11.94 29.79
N TYR A 552 -8.51 -10.82 29.82
CA TYR A 552 -8.34 -9.62 29.00
C TYR A 552 -8.48 -9.80 27.48
N GLN A 553 -8.75 -11.00 26.97
CA GLN A 553 -8.89 -11.26 25.52
C GLN A 553 -9.97 -10.39 24.87
N CYS A 554 -11.07 -10.16 25.56
CA CYS A 554 -12.15 -9.28 25.09
C CYS A 554 -11.69 -7.83 24.94
N GLN A 555 -10.87 -7.35 25.87
CA GLN A 555 -10.37 -5.97 25.92
C GLN A 555 -9.28 -5.75 24.87
N GLU A 556 -8.30 -6.64 24.78
CA GLU A 556 -7.19 -6.55 23.83
C GLU A 556 -7.66 -6.68 22.37
N ASN A 557 -8.70 -7.48 22.13
CA ASN A 557 -9.27 -7.63 20.79
C ASN A 557 -10.36 -6.59 20.48
N CYS A 558 -10.70 -5.70 21.40
CA CYS A 558 -11.77 -4.71 21.18
C CYS A 558 -11.35 -3.66 20.15
N PRO A 559 -12.06 -3.55 18.99
CA PRO A 559 -11.72 -2.59 17.95
C PRO A 559 -11.97 -1.14 18.35
N GLN A 560 -12.81 -0.91 19.36
CA GLN A 560 -13.16 0.42 19.86
C GLN A 560 -12.42 0.78 21.15
N ASN A 561 -11.46 -0.07 21.54
CA ASN A 561 -10.70 0.11 22.78
C ASN A 561 -11.62 0.23 24.01
N VAL A 562 -12.72 -0.55 24.03
CA VAL A 562 -13.56 -0.70 25.21
C VAL A 562 -12.85 -1.61 26.20
N ARG A 563 -12.70 -1.14 27.43
CA ARG A 563 -12.04 -1.87 28.52
C ARG A 563 -12.99 -2.90 29.14
N VAL A 564 -13.41 -3.87 28.35
CA VAL A 564 -14.48 -4.82 28.69
C VAL A 564 -14.19 -5.57 29.99
N ALA A 565 -12.96 -6.07 30.17
CA ALA A 565 -12.58 -6.81 31.38
C ALA A 565 -12.60 -5.90 32.62
N ASP A 566 -12.05 -4.69 32.51
CA ASP A 566 -12.04 -3.72 33.61
C ASP A 566 -13.46 -3.30 33.99
N ILE A 567 -14.35 -3.12 33.01
CA ILE A 567 -15.77 -2.82 33.27
C ILE A 567 -16.44 -3.97 34.03
N LEU A 568 -16.20 -5.22 33.63
CA LEU A 568 -16.74 -6.38 34.33
C LEU A 568 -16.23 -6.49 35.76
N TYR A 569 -14.96 -6.15 36.01
CA TYR A 569 -14.41 -6.09 37.37
C TYR A 569 -15.09 -5.01 38.24
N GLU A 570 -15.24 -3.80 37.69
CA GLU A 570 -15.92 -2.71 38.39
C GLU A 570 -17.37 -3.06 38.73
N LEU A 571 -18.09 -3.70 37.78
CA LEU A 571 -19.45 -4.18 38.01
C LEU A 571 -19.54 -5.21 39.14
N LYS A 572 -18.58 -6.16 39.19
CA LYS A 572 -18.49 -7.12 40.31
C LYS A 572 -18.31 -6.42 41.64
N GLY A 573 -17.37 -5.44 41.67
CA GLY A 573 -17.14 -4.62 42.89
C GLY A 573 -18.38 -3.88 43.32
N LEU A 574 -19.10 -3.21 42.42
CA LEU A 574 -20.34 -2.52 42.71
C LEU A 574 -21.47 -3.46 43.17
N ALA A 575 -21.56 -4.65 42.59
CA ALA A 575 -22.56 -5.64 43.02
C ALA A 575 -22.31 -6.13 44.45
N VAL A 576 -21.05 -6.39 44.82
CA VAL A 576 -20.68 -6.80 46.19
C VAL A 576 -20.95 -5.71 47.20
N SER A 577 -20.53 -4.45 46.91
CA SER A 577 -20.78 -3.31 47.81
C SER A 577 -22.27 -3.10 48.08
N ARG A 578 -23.14 -3.29 47.08
CA ARG A 578 -24.60 -3.21 47.25
C ARG A 578 -25.20 -4.36 48.03
N ALA A 579 -24.63 -5.55 47.91
CA ALA A 579 -25.06 -6.67 48.73
C ALA A 579 -24.76 -6.41 50.20
N ASP A 580 -23.59 -5.86 50.52
CA ASP A 580 -23.20 -5.50 51.88
C ASP A 580 -24.10 -4.40 52.48
N GLU A 581 -24.50 -3.37 51.69
CA GLU A 581 -25.43 -2.33 52.09
C GLU A 581 -26.84 -2.83 52.42
N LYS A 582 -27.27 -3.93 51.78
CA LYS A 582 -28.56 -4.56 52.09
C LYS A 582 -28.55 -5.49 53.31
N PHE A 583 -27.38 -5.87 53.78
CA PHE A 583 -27.18 -6.70 54.97
C PHE A 583 -26.69 -5.91 56.19
N ALA A 584 -26.31 -4.65 56.02
CA ALA A 584 -26.03 -3.70 57.09
C ALA A 584 -27.28 -2.90 57.48
#